data_0714a87a409f9d308db3478b276c5589
#
_entry.id   0714a87a409f9d308db3478b276c5589
#
_cell.length_a   1.000
_cell.length_b   1.000
_cell.length_c   1.000
_cell.angle_alpha   90.00
_cell.angle_beta   90.00
_cell.angle_gamma   90.00
#
_symmetry.space_group_name_H-M   'P 1'
#
loop_
_entity.id
_entity.type
_entity.pdbx_description
1 polymer ?
#
loop_
_entity_poly.entity_id
_entity_poly.type
_entity_poly.pdbx_seq_one_letter_code
_entity_poly.pdbx_strand_id
1 'polypeptide(L)'
;MRRTRRPAGEGRERRRLEPASVWLLLAALGGIVLVAVPTLGAEPWQFRPGHVGPAGPFAWLVRATDGEWNVTAIRAAGLLAGVVVALAAVVATVRARWPRWAAITLTCAVCLLLSGPAVALQAGLRESTAPWFHTNDSTYQIELAGRLLREGENPYGHDYAHSGLERFYSLDGSVTEQTREKQVALRHFAYFPGTALTAALWTVLPGPLSDYRFFVLLATLAGIGVALVFPGPLAWRLAGGALLAANPIGLRAAWFGTADAPSLVLTVLAFGLVARRRFRSAAVALAFAVLLKQFAVFAVPFLALWIWRRADRREALRATALFAGVVAAGMLPFVVWDAGAFWADTVGYGGSTYRIVGYGLSGLLLESGLLDSRTGPYPFVALVALIWLPATLWLLWTCRRADALWRSAAGFTISVFLLIFLGRVFHGSYLVWPLAGLVTAVLLAVPGQEPLARHRSPR
;
A
#
# COMPACT_ATOMS: atom_id res chain seq x y z
N MET A 1 -22.84 21.28 -44.40
CA MET A 1 -22.15 20.47 -43.39
C MET A 1 -22.56 19.01 -43.51
N ARG A 2 -21.76 18.17 -44.16
CA ARG A 2 -22.00 16.69 -44.24
C ARG A 2 -21.49 16.07 -42.95
N ARG A 3 -22.39 15.60 -42.08
CA ARG A 3 -22.06 14.71 -40.95
C ARG A 3 -21.65 13.36 -41.54
N THR A 4 -20.36 13.07 -41.59
CA THR A 4 -19.84 11.72 -41.85
C THR A 4 -20.29 10.80 -40.73
N ARG A 5 -21.24 9.93 -41.02
CA ARG A 5 -21.63 8.80 -40.13
C ARG A 5 -20.41 7.90 -39.98
N ARG A 6 -19.81 7.88 -38.78
CA ARG A 6 -18.82 6.87 -38.43
C ARG A 6 -19.45 5.49 -38.55
N PRO A 7 -18.80 4.52 -39.21
CA PRO A 7 -19.37 3.19 -39.39
C PRO A 7 -19.57 2.53 -38.01
N ALA A 8 -20.77 1.98 -37.81
CA ALA A 8 -21.21 1.38 -36.52
C ALA A 8 -20.35 0.17 -36.07
N GLY A 9 -19.45 -0.35 -36.90
CA GLY A 9 -18.54 -1.47 -36.61
C GLY A 9 -17.32 -1.07 -35.75
N GLU A 10 -16.77 0.12 -35.90
CA GLU A 10 -15.54 0.54 -35.20
C GLU A 10 -15.71 0.64 -33.66
N GLY A 11 -16.93 0.94 -33.20
CA GLY A 11 -17.24 1.03 -31.78
C GLY A 11 -17.27 -0.33 -31.05
N ARG A 12 -17.62 -1.41 -31.76
CA ARG A 12 -17.68 -2.78 -31.23
C ARG A 12 -16.29 -3.43 -31.15
N GLU A 13 -15.41 -3.16 -32.11
CA GLU A 13 -14.03 -3.71 -32.12
C GLU A 13 -13.18 -3.15 -30.99
N ARG A 14 -13.30 -1.87 -30.65
CA ARG A 14 -12.61 -1.25 -29.51
C ARG A 14 -12.98 -1.81 -28.14
N ARG A 15 -14.03 -2.62 -28.03
CA ARG A 15 -14.53 -3.20 -26.77
C ARG A 15 -14.02 -4.62 -26.49
N ARG A 16 -13.15 -5.17 -27.34
CA ARG A 16 -12.65 -6.55 -27.22
C ARG A 16 -11.13 -6.58 -27.11
N LEU A 17 -10.62 -7.58 -26.39
CA LEU A 17 -9.20 -7.93 -26.30
C LEU A 17 -8.85 -8.96 -27.36
N GLU A 18 -7.71 -8.79 -28.00
CA GLU A 18 -7.14 -9.77 -28.92
C GLU A 18 -6.58 -10.98 -28.17
N PRO A 19 -6.43 -12.15 -28.84
CA PRO A 19 -5.96 -13.38 -28.20
C PRO A 19 -4.61 -13.23 -27.47
N ALA A 20 -3.61 -12.59 -28.10
CA ALA A 20 -2.32 -12.36 -27.47
C ALA A 20 -2.42 -11.55 -26.16
N SER A 21 -3.28 -10.55 -26.12
CA SER A 21 -3.54 -9.75 -24.91
C SER A 21 -4.25 -10.55 -23.83
N VAL A 22 -5.15 -11.46 -24.20
CA VAL A 22 -5.83 -12.37 -23.27
C VAL A 22 -4.82 -13.33 -22.65
N TRP A 23 -3.97 -13.97 -23.47
CA TRP A 23 -2.96 -14.90 -22.99
C TRP A 23 -1.92 -14.22 -22.09
N LEU A 24 -1.49 -12.99 -22.41
CA LEU A 24 -0.63 -12.21 -21.52
C LEU A 24 -1.27 -12.01 -20.14
N LEU A 25 -2.56 -11.66 -20.11
CA LEU A 25 -3.29 -11.47 -18.84
C LEU A 25 -3.41 -12.79 -18.07
N LEU A 26 -3.78 -13.88 -18.74
CA LEU A 26 -3.90 -15.19 -18.12
C LEU A 26 -2.56 -15.70 -17.57
N ALA A 27 -1.47 -15.50 -18.31
CA ALA A 27 -0.12 -15.82 -17.83
C ALA A 27 0.26 -15.01 -16.59
N ALA A 28 -0.03 -13.71 -16.58
CA ALA A 28 0.23 -12.84 -15.42
C ALA A 28 -0.59 -13.28 -14.21
N LEU A 29 -1.90 -13.50 -14.37
CA LEU A 29 -2.78 -13.96 -13.28
C LEU A 29 -2.38 -15.34 -12.78
N GLY A 30 -2.09 -16.29 -13.67
CA GLY A 30 -1.61 -17.62 -13.31
C GLY A 30 -0.29 -17.58 -12.56
N GLY A 31 0.67 -16.78 -13.02
CA GLY A 31 1.94 -16.55 -12.34
C GLY A 31 1.76 -15.97 -10.92
N ILE A 32 0.86 -14.99 -10.77
CA ILE A 32 0.53 -14.44 -9.45
C ILE A 32 -0.04 -15.52 -8.54
N VAL A 33 -0.99 -16.32 -9.01
CA VAL A 33 -1.57 -17.44 -8.22
C VAL A 33 -0.49 -18.41 -7.77
N LEU A 34 0.35 -18.87 -8.70
CA LEU A 34 1.42 -19.85 -8.40
C LEU A 34 2.41 -19.33 -7.35
N VAL A 35 2.74 -18.06 -7.39
CA VAL A 35 3.68 -17.46 -6.42
C VAL A 35 2.98 -17.10 -5.10
N ALA A 36 1.72 -16.67 -5.14
CA ALA A 36 1.00 -16.22 -3.96
C ALA A 36 0.51 -17.39 -3.08
N VAL A 37 -0.09 -18.43 -3.67
CA VAL A 37 -0.74 -19.51 -2.91
C VAL A 37 0.18 -20.17 -1.87
N PRO A 38 1.46 -20.49 -2.13
CA PRO A 38 2.35 -21.07 -1.12
C PRO A 38 2.57 -20.17 0.10
N THR A 39 2.43 -18.86 -0.06
CA THR A 39 2.67 -17.87 1.00
C THR A 39 1.41 -17.44 1.74
N LEU A 40 0.21 -17.79 1.19
CA LEU A 40 -1.07 -17.43 1.80
C LEU A 40 -1.18 -18.03 3.20
N GLY A 41 -1.53 -17.18 4.16
CA GLY A 41 -1.80 -17.60 5.54
C GLY A 41 -0.57 -18.09 6.30
N ALA A 42 0.63 -18.10 5.71
CA ALA A 42 1.85 -18.45 6.43
C ALA A 42 2.16 -17.40 7.51
N GLU A 43 2.61 -17.88 8.66
CA GLU A 43 2.96 -17.05 9.83
C GLU A 43 1.81 -16.12 10.28
N PRO A 44 0.68 -16.65 10.73
CA PRO A 44 -0.32 -15.83 11.40
C PRO A 44 0.27 -15.31 12.70
N TRP A 45 0.37 -14.00 12.82
CA TRP A 45 0.73 -13.39 14.09
C TRP A 45 -0.46 -13.43 15.01
N GLN A 46 -0.40 -14.25 16.08
CA GLN A 46 -1.58 -14.53 16.86
C GLN A 46 -1.29 -14.69 18.33
N PHE A 47 -1.94 -13.88 19.11
CA PHE A 47 -2.35 -14.26 20.45
C PHE A 47 -3.61 -15.13 20.30
N ARG A 48 -3.57 -16.33 20.85
CA ARG A 48 -4.71 -17.27 20.90
C ARG A 48 -5.19 -17.38 22.32
N PRO A 49 -6.11 -16.58 22.76
CA PRO A 49 -6.83 -16.87 23.98
C PRO A 49 -8.04 -17.73 23.66
N GLY A 50 -8.60 -18.34 24.69
CA GLY A 50 -9.72 -19.26 24.58
C GLY A 50 -10.87 -18.75 23.73
N HIS A 51 -11.50 -19.65 22.99
CA HIS A 51 -12.60 -19.33 22.08
C HIS A 51 -13.85 -18.87 22.84
N VAL A 52 -14.45 -17.78 22.36
CA VAL A 52 -15.80 -17.31 22.79
C VAL A 52 -16.76 -17.75 21.72
N GLY A 53 -16.81 -18.71 21.08
CA GLY A 53 -17.77 -19.15 20.04
C GLY A 53 -17.90 -18.21 18.83
N PRO A 54 -18.22 -18.73 17.64
CA PRO A 54 -18.33 -17.95 16.42
C PRO A 54 -19.44 -16.89 16.50
N ALA A 55 -19.09 -15.66 16.16
CA ALA A 55 -19.99 -14.52 16.16
C ALA A 55 -19.92 -13.74 14.85
N GLY A 56 -20.91 -12.86 14.60
CA GLY A 56 -20.96 -11.96 13.46
C GLY A 56 -21.17 -12.63 12.10
N PRO A 57 -21.07 -11.85 11.01
CA PRO A 57 -21.38 -12.32 9.65
C PRO A 57 -20.39 -13.36 9.11
N PHE A 58 -19.20 -13.49 9.72
CA PHE A 58 -18.20 -14.50 9.35
C PHE A 58 -18.25 -15.77 10.22
N ALA A 59 -19.25 -15.92 11.10
CA ALA A 59 -19.39 -17.06 11.99
C ALA A 59 -19.41 -18.41 11.23
N TRP A 60 -19.98 -18.46 10.05
CA TRP A 60 -19.99 -19.64 9.20
C TRP A 60 -18.58 -20.07 8.78
N LEU A 61 -17.71 -19.11 8.43
CA LEU A 61 -16.32 -19.37 8.03
C LEU A 61 -15.49 -19.84 9.23
N VAL A 62 -15.68 -19.20 10.39
CA VAL A 62 -15.00 -19.60 11.65
C VAL A 62 -15.41 -21.03 12.04
N ARG A 63 -16.68 -21.39 11.92
CA ARG A 63 -17.14 -22.78 12.14
C ARG A 63 -16.54 -23.76 11.14
N ALA A 64 -16.46 -23.38 9.86
CA ALA A 64 -15.89 -24.23 8.82
C ALA A 64 -14.38 -24.47 8.99
N THR A 65 -13.71 -23.71 9.83
CA THR A 65 -12.28 -23.85 10.18
C THR A 65 -12.07 -24.30 11.63
N ASP A 66 -13.11 -24.87 12.28
CA ASP A 66 -13.09 -25.34 13.68
C ASP A 66 -12.64 -24.27 14.68
N GLY A 67 -12.93 -22.99 14.38
CA GLY A 67 -12.55 -21.87 15.23
C GLY A 67 -11.06 -21.53 15.23
N GLU A 68 -10.31 -22.01 14.23
CA GLU A 68 -8.86 -21.83 14.16
C GLU A 68 -8.41 -21.10 12.87
N TRP A 69 -7.20 -20.57 12.92
CA TRP A 69 -6.49 -20.09 11.72
C TRP A 69 -6.09 -21.29 10.85
N ASN A 70 -6.85 -21.53 9.81
CA ASN A 70 -6.64 -22.69 8.95
C ASN A 70 -5.94 -22.28 7.63
N VAL A 71 -4.63 -22.49 7.59
CA VAL A 71 -3.78 -22.20 6.43
C VAL A 71 -4.23 -23.02 5.20
N THR A 72 -4.64 -24.26 5.41
CA THR A 72 -5.10 -25.13 4.32
C THR A 72 -6.37 -24.58 3.66
N ALA A 73 -7.35 -24.14 4.45
CA ALA A 73 -8.56 -23.53 3.93
C ALA A 73 -8.28 -22.24 3.15
N ILE A 74 -7.36 -21.40 3.64
CA ILE A 74 -6.96 -20.15 2.97
C ILE A 74 -6.26 -20.46 1.65
N ARG A 75 -5.36 -21.43 1.62
CA ARG A 75 -4.65 -21.85 0.40
C ARG A 75 -5.60 -22.53 -0.60
N ALA A 76 -6.54 -23.35 -0.12
CA ALA A 76 -7.55 -23.95 -0.96
C ALA A 76 -8.44 -22.88 -1.63
N ALA A 77 -8.85 -21.84 -0.92
CA ALA A 77 -9.53 -20.69 -1.49
C ALA A 77 -8.67 -19.97 -2.54
N GLY A 78 -7.37 -19.81 -2.28
CA GLY A 78 -6.42 -19.26 -3.26
C GLY A 78 -6.29 -20.15 -4.51
N LEU A 79 -6.32 -21.47 -4.38
CA LEU A 79 -6.31 -22.40 -5.51
C LEU A 79 -7.57 -22.28 -6.37
N LEU A 80 -8.72 -21.89 -5.82
CA LEU A 80 -9.91 -21.57 -6.62
C LEU A 80 -9.63 -20.45 -7.62
N ALA A 81 -8.78 -19.49 -7.27
CA ALA A 81 -8.34 -18.48 -8.24
C ALA A 81 -7.58 -19.12 -9.40
N GLY A 82 -6.74 -20.12 -9.13
CA GLY A 82 -6.07 -20.92 -10.16
C GLY A 82 -7.03 -21.67 -11.06
N VAL A 83 -8.06 -22.30 -10.49
CA VAL A 83 -9.12 -22.97 -11.26
C VAL A 83 -9.85 -21.97 -12.16
N VAL A 84 -10.20 -20.80 -11.64
CA VAL A 84 -10.85 -19.73 -12.43
C VAL A 84 -9.96 -19.30 -13.60
N VAL A 85 -8.65 -19.13 -13.39
CA VAL A 85 -7.70 -18.82 -14.47
C VAL A 85 -7.61 -19.97 -15.49
N ALA A 86 -7.56 -21.22 -15.04
CA ALA A 86 -7.49 -22.39 -15.92
C ALA A 86 -8.77 -22.51 -16.78
N LEU A 87 -9.95 -22.34 -16.20
CA LEU A 87 -11.21 -22.33 -16.94
C LEU A 87 -11.26 -21.18 -17.96
N ALA A 88 -10.77 -20.01 -17.55
CA ALA A 88 -10.63 -18.87 -18.45
C ALA A 88 -9.68 -19.18 -19.61
N ALA A 89 -8.58 -19.90 -19.37
CA ALA A 89 -7.65 -20.35 -20.42
C ALA A 89 -8.32 -21.32 -21.39
N VAL A 90 -9.11 -22.29 -20.91
CA VAL A 90 -9.89 -23.18 -21.77
C VAL A 90 -10.83 -22.39 -22.67
N VAL A 91 -11.56 -21.41 -22.10
CA VAL A 91 -12.42 -20.53 -22.90
C VAL A 91 -11.65 -19.71 -23.93
N ALA A 92 -10.41 -19.29 -23.58
CA ALA A 92 -9.56 -18.51 -24.49
C ALA A 92 -9.06 -19.34 -25.69
N THR A 93 -8.96 -20.66 -25.60
CA THR A 93 -8.61 -21.53 -26.74
C THR A 93 -9.70 -21.54 -27.80
N VAL A 94 -10.96 -21.36 -27.39
CA VAL A 94 -12.10 -21.43 -28.28
C VAL A 94 -12.54 -20.05 -28.78
N ARG A 95 -12.33 -19.00 -27.98
CA ARG A 95 -12.76 -17.63 -28.33
C ARG A 95 -11.62 -16.80 -28.86
N ALA A 96 -11.74 -16.33 -30.12
CA ALA A 96 -10.76 -15.45 -30.74
C ALA A 96 -10.65 -14.06 -30.07
N ARG A 97 -11.68 -13.57 -29.39
CA ARG A 97 -11.71 -12.23 -28.77
C ARG A 97 -12.56 -12.20 -27.50
N TRP A 98 -12.04 -11.54 -26.47
CA TRP A 98 -12.72 -11.43 -25.18
C TRP A 98 -13.30 -10.03 -24.96
N PRO A 99 -14.52 -9.90 -24.36
CA PRO A 99 -15.02 -8.60 -23.95
C PRO A 99 -14.19 -8.05 -22.78
N ARG A 100 -13.98 -6.74 -22.76
CA ARG A 100 -13.19 -6.07 -21.72
C ARG A 100 -13.72 -6.30 -20.32
N TRP A 101 -15.04 -6.33 -20.16
CA TRP A 101 -15.65 -6.58 -18.85
C TRP A 101 -15.26 -7.95 -18.29
N ALA A 102 -15.18 -8.99 -19.13
CA ALA A 102 -14.79 -10.32 -18.68
C ALA A 102 -13.34 -10.35 -18.17
N ALA A 103 -12.43 -9.63 -18.84
CA ALA A 103 -11.05 -9.51 -18.37
C ALA A 103 -10.96 -8.76 -17.02
N ILE A 104 -11.74 -7.67 -16.85
CA ILE A 104 -11.79 -6.91 -15.59
C ILE A 104 -12.37 -7.80 -14.49
N THR A 105 -13.50 -8.46 -14.73
CA THR A 105 -14.15 -9.33 -13.74
C THR A 105 -13.26 -10.49 -13.34
N LEU A 106 -12.58 -11.13 -14.30
CA LEU A 106 -11.60 -12.19 -14.03
C LEU A 106 -10.49 -11.68 -13.11
N THR A 107 -9.91 -10.54 -13.43
CA THR A 107 -8.84 -9.95 -12.61
C THR A 107 -9.31 -9.65 -11.19
N CYS A 108 -10.48 -9.02 -11.05
CA CYS A 108 -11.06 -8.72 -9.74
C CYS A 108 -11.37 -10.01 -8.95
N ALA A 109 -11.95 -11.04 -9.60
CA ALA A 109 -12.29 -12.31 -8.95
C ALA A 109 -11.02 -13.02 -8.45
N VAL A 110 -9.98 -13.11 -9.28
CA VAL A 110 -8.70 -13.71 -8.89
C VAL A 110 -8.06 -12.98 -7.71
N CYS A 111 -7.97 -11.65 -7.77
CA CYS A 111 -7.40 -10.85 -6.68
C CYS A 111 -8.22 -10.98 -5.39
N LEU A 112 -9.55 -10.98 -5.47
CA LEU A 112 -10.43 -11.15 -4.32
C LEU A 112 -10.29 -12.54 -3.69
N LEU A 113 -10.23 -13.60 -4.49
CA LEU A 113 -10.01 -14.96 -3.99
C LEU A 113 -8.66 -15.15 -3.30
N LEU A 114 -7.62 -14.42 -3.75
CA LEU A 114 -6.31 -14.45 -3.12
C LEU A 114 -6.24 -13.61 -1.83
N SER A 115 -6.92 -12.48 -1.76
CA SER A 115 -6.77 -11.51 -0.66
C SER A 115 -7.89 -11.59 0.39
N GLY A 116 -9.14 -11.87 -0.02
CA GLY A 116 -10.31 -11.79 0.84
C GLY A 116 -10.40 -12.86 1.94
N PRO A 117 -10.19 -14.15 1.62
CA PRO A 117 -10.43 -15.23 2.58
C PRO A 117 -9.61 -15.11 3.87
N ALA A 118 -8.33 -14.77 3.77
CA ALA A 118 -7.46 -14.60 4.94
C ALA A 118 -7.92 -13.44 5.84
N VAL A 119 -8.29 -12.30 5.24
CA VAL A 119 -8.79 -11.14 6.00
C VAL A 119 -10.13 -11.46 6.64
N ALA A 120 -11.05 -12.09 5.90
CA ALA A 120 -12.38 -12.47 6.40
C ALA A 120 -12.28 -13.48 7.57
N LEU A 121 -11.42 -14.50 7.44
CA LEU A 121 -11.19 -15.46 8.51
C LEU A 121 -10.60 -14.78 9.76
N GLN A 122 -9.59 -13.94 9.60
CA GLN A 122 -9.01 -13.22 10.76
C GLN A 122 -10.02 -12.28 11.42
N ALA A 123 -10.83 -11.56 10.65
CA ALA A 123 -11.85 -10.68 11.20
C ALA A 123 -12.92 -11.49 11.95
N GLY A 124 -13.34 -12.65 11.42
CA GLY A 124 -14.27 -13.56 12.09
C GLY A 124 -13.70 -14.16 13.37
N LEU A 125 -12.43 -14.58 13.36
CA LEU A 125 -11.76 -15.08 14.56
C LEU A 125 -11.61 -13.98 15.62
N ARG A 126 -11.32 -12.75 15.21
CA ARG A 126 -11.25 -11.61 16.11
C ARG A 126 -12.61 -11.31 16.75
N GLU A 127 -13.69 -11.34 15.98
CA GLU A 127 -15.05 -11.13 16.48
C GLU A 127 -15.48 -12.25 17.45
N SER A 128 -14.99 -13.47 17.25
CA SER A 128 -15.27 -14.64 18.09
C SER A 128 -14.44 -14.71 19.37
N THR A 129 -13.49 -13.79 19.57
CA THR A 129 -12.58 -13.71 20.71
C THR A 129 -12.66 -12.34 21.36
N ALA A 130 -11.76 -11.99 22.27
CA ALA A 130 -11.72 -10.63 22.78
C ALA A 130 -11.22 -9.65 21.68
N PRO A 131 -11.55 -8.34 21.75
CA PRO A 131 -11.49 -7.41 20.62
C PRO A 131 -10.12 -7.23 19.97
N TRP A 132 -9.03 -7.58 20.62
CA TRP A 132 -7.67 -7.42 20.09
C TRP A 132 -7.02 -8.75 19.66
N PHE A 133 -7.73 -9.87 19.75
CA PHE A 133 -7.22 -11.15 19.29
C PHE A 133 -7.30 -11.25 17.77
N HIS A 134 -6.38 -12.02 17.16
CA HIS A 134 -6.29 -12.18 15.71
C HIS A 134 -6.14 -10.86 14.93
N THR A 135 -5.44 -9.89 15.53
CA THR A 135 -4.96 -8.70 14.85
C THR A 135 -3.47 -8.51 15.15
N ASN A 136 -2.83 -7.48 14.62
CA ASN A 136 -1.45 -7.13 14.97
C ASN A 136 -1.41 -5.80 15.75
N ASP A 137 -0.26 -5.51 16.35
CA ASP A 137 -0.01 -4.31 17.12
C ASP A 137 -0.27 -3.03 16.33
N SER A 138 0.18 -2.98 15.08
CA SER A 138 0.03 -1.84 14.17
C SER A 138 -1.45 -1.53 13.89
N THR A 139 -2.23 -2.54 13.47
CA THR A 139 -3.66 -2.39 13.21
C THR A 139 -4.41 -1.97 14.48
N TYR A 140 -4.12 -2.64 15.59
CA TYR A 140 -4.76 -2.35 16.87
C TYR A 140 -4.47 -0.91 17.34
N GLN A 141 -3.22 -0.47 17.24
CA GLN A 141 -2.83 0.91 17.60
C GLN A 141 -3.51 1.95 16.69
N ILE A 142 -3.63 1.68 15.39
CA ILE A 142 -4.33 2.56 14.44
C ILE A 142 -5.81 2.70 14.84
N GLU A 143 -6.46 1.61 15.21
CA GLU A 143 -7.85 1.63 15.65
C GLU A 143 -8.03 2.36 16.98
N LEU A 144 -7.09 2.19 17.93
CA LEU A 144 -7.05 2.98 19.17
C LEU A 144 -6.91 4.47 18.87
N ALA A 145 -5.98 4.86 18.01
CA ALA A 145 -5.79 6.26 17.62
C ALA A 145 -7.06 6.85 16.98
N GLY A 146 -7.76 6.06 16.15
CA GLY A 146 -9.06 6.46 15.61
C GLY A 146 -10.15 6.64 16.66
N ARG A 147 -10.13 5.80 17.73
CA ARG A 147 -11.05 5.93 18.86
C ARG A 147 -10.77 7.20 19.67
N LEU A 148 -9.51 7.44 20.04
CA LEU A 148 -9.08 8.65 20.74
C LEU A 148 -9.55 9.92 20.02
N LEU A 149 -9.38 9.98 18.70
CA LEU A 149 -9.86 11.12 17.91
C LEU A 149 -11.37 11.33 18.01
N ARG A 150 -12.18 10.27 18.06
CA ARG A 150 -13.62 10.40 18.24
C ARG A 150 -14.01 10.88 19.65
N GLU A 151 -13.18 10.56 20.62
CA GLU A 151 -13.32 10.96 22.01
C GLU A 151 -12.76 12.39 22.26
N GLY A 152 -12.18 13.02 21.24
CA GLY A 152 -11.57 14.34 21.31
C GLY A 152 -10.18 14.34 21.94
N GLU A 153 -9.51 13.18 21.96
CA GLU A 153 -8.17 13.02 22.50
C GLU A 153 -7.10 12.97 21.40
N ASN A 154 -5.92 13.52 21.72
CA ASN A 154 -4.78 13.53 20.80
C ASN A 154 -4.12 12.15 20.78
N PRO A 155 -4.01 11.47 19.60
CA PRO A 155 -3.29 10.21 19.49
C PRO A 155 -1.76 10.35 19.62
N TYR A 156 -1.22 11.56 19.46
CA TYR A 156 0.21 11.83 19.59
C TYR A 156 0.57 12.17 21.04
N GLY A 157 1.68 11.61 21.52
CA GLY A 157 2.09 11.72 22.91
C GLY A 157 1.19 10.97 23.89
N HIS A 158 0.22 10.17 23.39
CA HIS A 158 -0.64 9.35 24.21
C HIS A 158 0.10 8.13 24.75
N ASP A 159 -0.15 7.78 26.02
CA ASP A 159 0.36 6.53 26.59
C ASP A 159 -0.60 5.39 26.30
N TYR A 160 -0.21 4.52 25.36
CA TYR A 160 -0.97 3.33 24.98
C TYR A 160 -0.76 2.14 25.94
N ALA A 161 0.02 2.29 27.01
CA ALA A 161 0.06 1.30 28.08
C ALA A 161 -1.33 1.15 28.72
N HIS A 162 -1.70 -0.05 29.11
CA HIS A 162 -3.03 -0.39 29.66
C HIS A 162 -4.21 -0.24 28.70
N SER A 163 -3.96 -0.02 27.40
CA SER A 163 -4.99 0.01 26.36
C SER A 163 -5.30 -1.39 25.76
N GLY A 164 -4.57 -2.39 26.14
CA GLY A 164 -4.54 -3.73 25.52
C GLY A 164 -3.39 -3.90 24.51
N LEU A 165 -2.76 -2.81 24.04
CA LEU A 165 -1.63 -2.85 23.10
C LEU A 165 -0.40 -3.53 23.72
N GLU A 166 -0.19 -3.41 25.03
CA GLU A 166 0.89 -4.05 25.78
C GLU A 166 0.91 -5.58 25.62
N ARG A 167 -0.26 -6.18 25.39
CA ARG A 167 -0.40 -7.63 25.24
C ARG A 167 0.24 -8.21 23.97
N PHE A 168 0.49 -7.37 22.97
CA PHE A 168 1.29 -7.78 21.79
C PHE A 168 2.77 -7.93 22.12
N TYR A 169 3.18 -7.45 23.29
CA TYR A 169 4.56 -7.46 23.75
C TYR A 169 4.77 -8.35 24.98
N SER A 170 3.71 -8.60 25.74
CA SER A 170 3.70 -9.45 26.93
C SER A 170 2.31 -10.04 27.16
N LEU A 171 2.21 -11.38 27.26
CA LEU A 171 0.93 -12.09 27.39
C LEU A 171 0.17 -11.78 28.68
N ASP A 172 0.88 -11.54 29.76
CA ASP A 172 0.34 -11.29 31.10
C ASP A 172 0.32 -9.79 31.47
N GLY A 173 0.75 -8.92 30.53
CA GLY A 173 0.92 -7.50 30.81
C GLY A 173 2.14 -7.16 31.66
N SER A 174 2.95 -8.18 32.04
CA SER A 174 4.17 -7.93 32.81
C SER A 174 5.23 -7.22 31.98
N VAL A 175 5.96 -6.31 32.61
CA VAL A 175 7.05 -5.55 31.97
C VAL A 175 8.34 -6.34 32.11
N THR A 176 8.61 -7.24 31.16
CA THR A 176 9.91 -7.90 31.03
C THR A 176 10.94 -6.97 30.38
N GLU A 177 12.22 -7.34 30.38
CA GLU A 177 13.27 -6.59 29.67
C GLU A 177 12.94 -6.41 28.18
N GLN A 178 12.37 -7.44 27.55
CA GLN A 178 11.87 -7.42 26.19
C GLN A 178 10.69 -6.46 26.01
N THR A 179 9.87 -6.27 27.04
CA THR A 179 8.78 -5.29 27.07
C THR A 179 9.32 -3.86 27.24
N ARG A 180 10.42 -3.67 27.99
CA ARG A 180 11.09 -2.35 28.10
C ARG A 180 11.64 -1.86 26.77
N GLU A 181 12.23 -2.72 25.95
CA GLU A 181 12.65 -2.36 24.60
C GLU A 181 11.46 -1.93 23.70
N LYS A 182 10.28 -2.46 23.97
CA LYS A 182 9.05 -2.19 23.24
C LYS A 182 8.15 -1.13 23.91
N GLN A 183 8.43 -0.72 25.14
CA GLN A 183 7.70 0.37 25.80
C GLN A 183 7.73 1.67 24.99
N VAL A 184 8.78 1.88 24.23
CA VAL A 184 8.88 3.01 23.30
C VAL A 184 7.74 2.96 22.27
N ALA A 185 7.40 1.77 21.74
CA ALA A 185 6.28 1.59 20.82
C ALA A 185 4.91 1.85 21.48
N LEU A 186 4.77 1.63 22.79
CA LEU A 186 3.55 1.92 23.55
C LEU A 186 3.31 3.42 23.79
N ARG A 187 4.32 4.26 23.56
CA ARG A 187 4.26 5.71 23.83
C ARG A 187 4.32 6.56 22.57
N HIS A 188 4.28 5.94 21.39
CA HIS A 188 4.44 6.67 20.13
C HIS A 188 3.46 6.17 19.06
N PHE A 189 2.70 7.08 18.49
CA PHE A 189 1.88 6.84 17.31
C PHE A 189 2.66 7.24 16.05
N ALA A 190 3.36 6.29 15.43
CA ALA A 190 4.34 6.54 14.38
C ALA A 190 3.74 6.88 12.99
N TYR A 191 2.44 7.11 12.88
CA TYR A 191 1.77 7.37 11.61
C TYR A 191 1.36 8.83 11.47
N PHE A 192 1.27 9.32 10.23
CA PHE A 192 0.71 10.63 9.97
C PHE A 192 -0.81 10.66 10.18
N PRO A 193 -1.41 11.86 10.38
CA PRO A 193 -2.79 12.02 10.86
C PRO A 193 -3.86 11.34 10.00
N GLY A 194 -3.65 11.23 8.69
CA GLY A 194 -4.59 10.58 7.78
C GLY A 194 -4.90 9.13 8.16
N THR A 195 -3.95 8.43 8.77
CA THR A 195 -4.15 7.05 9.25
C THR A 195 -5.13 7.01 10.42
N ALA A 196 -4.95 7.86 11.44
CA ALA A 196 -5.88 7.96 12.57
C ALA A 196 -7.26 8.48 12.13
N LEU A 197 -7.30 9.48 11.23
CA LEU A 197 -8.56 10.02 10.68
C LEU A 197 -9.35 8.97 9.90
N THR A 198 -8.68 8.17 9.05
CA THR A 198 -9.36 7.09 8.32
C THR A 198 -9.83 5.99 9.26
N ALA A 199 -9.07 5.66 10.30
CA ALA A 199 -9.49 4.72 11.32
C ALA A 199 -10.68 5.25 12.14
N ALA A 200 -10.70 6.53 12.50
CA ALA A 200 -11.82 7.15 13.18
C ALA A 200 -13.13 7.02 12.39
N LEU A 201 -13.07 7.17 11.07
CA LEU A 201 -14.22 7.00 10.18
C LEU A 201 -14.59 5.54 9.96
N TRP A 202 -13.59 4.63 9.81
CA TRP A 202 -13.84 3.24 9.47
C TRP A 202 -14.37 2.42 10.66
N THR A 203 -13.83 2.64 11.82
CA THR A 203 -14.16 1.87 13.04
C THR A 203 -15.54 2.18 13.63
N VAL A 204 -16.36 3.05 13.00
CA VAL A 204 -17.79 3.22 13.31
C VAL A 204 -18.66 2.13 12.66
N LEU A 205 -18.12 1.35 11.72
CA LEU A 205 -18.86 0.29 11.08
C LEU A 205 -19.20 -0.82 12.10
N PRO A 206 -20.34 -1.52 11.93
CA PRO A 206 -20.77 -2.52 12.89
C PRO A 206 -20.00 -3.84 12.79
N GLY A 207 -19.79 -4.50 13.93
CA GLY A 207 -19.23 -5.84 14.05
C GLY A 207 -17.85 -5.97 13.39
N PRO A 208 -17.55 -7.12 12.77
CA PRO A 208 -16.24 -7.36 12.19
C PRO A 208 -15.88 -6.43 11.02
N LEU A 209 -16.86 -5.73 10.43
CA LEU A 209 -16.60 -4.73 9.40
C LEU A 209 -15.86 -3.51 9.92
N SER A 210 -15.88 -3.27 11.23
CA SER A 210 -15.08 -2.21 11.88
C SER A 210 -13.58 -2.49 11.87
N ASP A 211 -13.17 -3.73 11.63
CA ASP A 211 -11.76 -4.11 11.53
C ASP A 211 -11.07 -3.32 10.41
N TYR A 212 -10.05 -2.55 10.76
CA TYR A 212 -9.36 -1.67 9.83
C TYR A 212 -8.69 -2.41 8.66
N ARG A 213 -8.47 -3.73 8.79
CA ARG A 213 -7.94 -4.57 7.71
C ARG A 213 -8.86 -4.63 6.49
N PHE A 214 -10.18 -4.46 6.65
CA PHE A 214 -11.08 -4.32 5.50
C PHE A 214 -10.85 -3.02 4.72
N PHE A 215 -10.53 -1.92 5.40
CA PHE A 215 -10.11 -0.69 4.71
C PHE A 215 -8.80 -0.91 3.94
N VAL A 216 -7.83 -1.57 4.56
CA VAL A 216 -6.56 -1.93 3.91
C VAL A 216 -6.80 -2.86 2.71
N LEU A 217 -7.68 -3.85 2.84
CA LEU A 217 -8.07 -4.76 1.76
C LEU A 217 -8.72 -4.01 0.60
N LEU A 218 -9.68 -3.14 0.87
CA LEU A 218 -10.33 -2.33 -0.16
C LEU A 218 -9.33 -1.42 -0.88
N ALA A 219 -8.42 -0.80 -0.14
CA ALA A 219 -7.35 0.00 -0.73
C ALA A 219 -6.42 -0.86 -1.61
N THR A 220 -6.08 -2.08 -1.16
CA THR A 220 -5.26 -3.02 -1.93
C THR A 220 -5.96 -3.39 -3.25
N LEU A 221 -7.23 -3.76 -3.20
CA LEU A 221 -8.04 -4.09 -4.39
C LEU A 221 -8.26 -2.88 -5.31
N ALA A 222 -8.34 -1.67 -4.76
CA ALA A 222 -8.42 -0.43 -5.54
C ALA A 222 -7.20 -0.22 -6.46
N GLY A 223 -6.07 -0.90 -6.19
CA GLY A 223 -4.91 -0.95 -7.09
C GLY A 223 -5.26 -1.37 -8.51
N ILE A 224 -6.27 -2.26 -8.71
CA ILE A 224 -6.77 -2.65 -10.03
C ILE A 224 -7.39 -1.44 -10.74
N GLY A 225 -8.28 -0.72 -10.04
CA GLY A 225 -8.93 0.49 -10.57
C GLY A 225 -7.94 1.59 -10.87
N VAL A 226 -6.94 1.78 -10.01
CA VAL A 226 -5.86 2.75 -10.21
C VAL A 226 -5.02 2.41 -11.44
N ALA A 227 -4.69 1.14 -11.66
CA ALA A 227 -3.97 0.72 -12.86
C ALA A 227 -4.77 1.01 -14.15
N LEU A 228 -6.10 1.01 -14.09
CA LEU A 228 -6.95 1.40 -15.22
C LEU A 228 -6.89 2.91 -15.57
N VAL A 229 -6.37 3.75 -14.67
CA VAL A 229 -6.14 5.17 -14.94
C VAL A 229 -4.94 5.36 -15.87
N PHE A 230 -3.99 4.44 -15.89
CA PHE A 230 -2.80 4.55 -16.73
C PHE A 230 -3.16 4.49 -18.23
N PRO A 231 -2.39 5.17 -19.11
CA PRO A 231 -2.50 4.96 -20.53
C PRO A 231 -1.96 3.57 -20.93
N GLY A 232 -2.31 3.10 -22.13
CA GLY A 232 -1.78 1.85 -22.67
C GLY A 232 -2.80 0.71 -22.79
N PRO A 233 -2.38 -0.48 -23.24
CA PRO A 233 -3.24 -1.63 -23.48
C PRO A 233 -3.90 -2.16 -22.19
N LEU A 234 -5.16 -2.59 -22.27
CA LEU A 234 -5.94 -3.02 -21.10
C LEU A 234 -5.31 -4.21 -20.38
N ALA A 235 -4.78 -5.19 -21.12
CA ALA A 235 -4.16 -6.37 -20.52
C ALA A 235 -2.96 -6.02 -19.62
N TRP A 236 -2.10 -5.10 -20.06
CA TRP A 236 -0.99 -4.60 -19.25
C TRP A 236 -1.46 -3.90 -17.99
N ARG A 237 -2.49 -3.06 -18.11
CA ARG A 237 -3.06 -2.35 -16.95
C ARG A 237 -3.67 -3.33 -15.94
N LEU A 238 -4.39 -4.35 -16.41
CA LEU A 238 -4.96 -5.38 -15.55
C LEU A 238 -3.88 -6.25 -14.90
N ALA A 239 -2.85 -6.65 -15.65
CA ALA A 239 -1.72 -7.37 -15.09
C ALA A 239 -0.97 -6.56 -14.03
N GLY A 240 -0.70 -5.28 -14.29
CA GLY A 240 -0.11 -4.36 -13.31
C GLY A 240 -1.02 -4.14 -12.10
N GLY A 241 -2.32 -3.98 -12.32
CA GLY A 241 -3.32 -3.88 -11.24
C GLY A 241 -3.38 -5.14 -10.37
N ALA A 242 -3.31 -6.32 -10.98
CA ALA A 242 -3.25 -7.58 -10.25
C ALA A 242 -1.94 -7.71 -9.43
N LEU A 243 -0.79 -7.28 -9.97
CA LEU A 243 0.45 -7.23 -9.22
C LEU A 243 0.40 -6.25 -8.05
N LEU A 244 -0.29 -5.11 -8.18
CA LEU A 244 -0.51 -4.19 -7.06
C LEU A 244 -1.41 -4.81 -5.99
N ALA A 245 -2.47 -5.52 -6.40
CA ALA A 245 -3.53 -6.00 -5.50
C ALA A 245 -3.29 -7.41 -4.92
N ALA A 246 -2.48 -8.25 -5.58
CA ALA A 246 -2.37 -9.67 -5.23
C ALA A 246 -0.93 -10.22 -5.26
N ASN A 247 0.10 -9.35 -5.19
CA ASN A 247 1.45 -9.85 -4.98
C ASN A 247 1.60 -10.44 -3.55
N PRO A 248 2.46 -11.44 -3.33
CA PRO A 248 2.58 -12.12 -2.03
C PRO A 248 2.89 -11.18 -0.86
N ILE A 249 3.70 -10.14 -1.09
CA ILE A 249 4.08 -9.17 -0.06
C ILE A 249 2.86 -8.31 0.31
N GLY A 250 2.13 -7.81 -0.70
CA GLY A 250 0.91 -7.01 -0.52
C GLY A 250 -0.22 -7.81 0.13
N LEU A 251 -0.39 -9.08 -0.24
CA LEU A 251 -1.35 -9.97 0.39
C LEU A 251 -1.06 -10.15 1.87
N ARG A 252 0.20 -10.45 2.22
CA ARG A 252 0.62 -10.54 3.62
C ARG A 252 0.37 -9.22 4.37
N ALA A 253 0.75 -8.10 3.78
CA ALA A 253 0.49 -6.78 4.33
C ALA A 253 -1.00 -6.52 4.57
N ALA A 254 -1.89 -6.99 3.69
CA ALA A 254 -3.33 -6.81 3.82
C ALA A 254 -3.92 -7.57 5.02
N TRP A 255 -3.59 -8.85 5.22
CA TRP A 255 -4.15 -9.57 6.36
C TRP A 255 -3.49 -9.20 7.70
N PHE A 256 -2.27 -8.67 7.69
CA PHE A 256 -1.67 -8.03 8.87
C PHE A 256 -2.29 -6.66 9.13
N GLY A 257 -2.84 -6.00 8.11
CA GLY A 257 -3.44 -4.67 8.23
C GLY A 257 -2.41 -3.55 8.31
N THR A 258 -1.24 -3.71 7.68
CA THR A 258 -0.26 -2.62 7.64
C THR A 258 -0.83 -1.43 6.87
N ALA A 259 -0.61 -0.22 7.38
CA ALA A 259 -1.19 1.02 6.83
C ALA A 259 -0.56 1.49 5.50
N ASP A 260 0.16 0.62 4.79
CA ASP A 260 0.87 1.00 3.56
C ASP A 260 -0.05 1.10 2.34
N ALA A 261 -0.98 0.14 2.17
CA ALA A 261 -1.79 0.03 0.95
C ALA A 261 -2.59 1.29 0.60
N PRO A 262 -3.29 1.97 1.52
CA PRO A 262 -4.03 3.18 1.19
C PRO A 262 -3.15 4.30 0.64
N SER A 263 -2.01 4.54 1.27
CA SER A 263 -1.03 5.54 0.83
C SER A 263 -0.38 5.16 -0.50
N LEU A 264 0.01 3.90 -0.64
CA LEU A 264 0.66 3.37 -1.83
C LEU A 264 -0.23 3.48 -3.07
N VAL A 265 -1.50 3.10 -2.96
CA VAL A 265 -2.47 3.17 -4.07
C VAL A 265 -2.70 4.61 -4.52
N LEU A 266 -2.78 5.56 -3.58
CA LEU A 266 -2.88 6.99 -3.90
C LEU A 266 -1.60 7.54 -4.53
N THR A 267 -0.43 7.06 -4.12
CA THR A 267 0.85 7.41 -4.74
C THR A 267 0.89 6.93 -6.21
N VAL A 268 0.51 5.68 -6.46
CA VAL A 268 0.41 5.11 -7.81
C VAL A 268 -0.62 5.88 -8.65
N LEU A 269 -1.77 6.22 -8.05
CA LEU A 269 -2.81 7.04 -8.69
C LEU A 269 -2.26 8.40 -9.12
N ALA A 270 -1.45 9.05 -8.28
CA ALA A 270 -0.84 10.34 -8.60
C ALA A 270 0.02 10.24 -9.87
N PHE A 271 0.85 9.19 -10.03
CA PHE A 271 1.61 8.94 -11.26
C PHE A 271 0.70 8.73 -12.48
N GLY A 272 -0.37 7.94 -12.35
CA GLY A 272 -1.35 7.70 -13.39
C GLY A 272 -2.07 8.99 -13.83
N LEU A 273 -2.44 9.85 -12.88
CA LEU A 273 -3.06 11.15 -13.12
C LEU A 273 -2.10 12.13 -13.80
N VAL A 274 -0.82 12.14 -13.41
CA VAL A 274 0.22 12.93 -14.09
C VAL A 274 0.39 12.47 -15.54
N ALA A 275 0.38 11.17 -15.80
CA ALA A 275 0.41 10.62 -17.15
C ALA A 275 -0.80 11.08 -18.01
N ARG A 276 -1.95 11.35 -17.36
CA ARG A 276 -3.16 11.93 -17.99
C ARG A 276 -3.19 13.45 -17.97
N ARG A 277 -2.11 14.12 -17.55
CA ARG A 277 -2.00 15.59 -17.42
C ARG A 277 -3.04 16.19 -16.44
N ARG A 278 -3.55 15.40 -15.48
CA ARG A 278 -4.46 15.86 -14.43
C ARG A 278 -3.66 16.28 -13.18
N PHE A 279 -2.86 17.32 -13.32
CA PHE A 279 -1.85 17.69 -12.32
C PHE A 279 -2.43 18.07 -10.95
N ARG A 280 -3.57 18.78 -10.91
CA ARG A 280 -4.24 19.15 -9.64
C ARG A 280 -4.75 17.92 -8.92
N SER A 281 -5.43 17.02 -9.63
CA SER A 281 -5.92 15.76 -9.04
C SER A 281 -4.77 14.88 -8.58
N ALA A 282 -3.64 14.86 -9.31
CA ALA A 282 -2.43 14.15 -8.89
C ALA A 282 -1.84 14.73 -7.59
N ALA A 283 -1.80 16.05 -7.48
CA ALA A 283 -1.32 16.76 -6.29
C ALA A 283 -2.18 16.43 -5.06
N VAL A 284 -3.51 16.43 -5.21
CA VAL A 284 -4.45 16.05 -4.14
C VAL A 284 -4.28 14.58 -3.75
N ALA A 285 -4.21 13.66 -4.72
CA ALA A 285 -3.99 12.25 -4.44
C ALA A 285 -2.67 12.00 -3.69
N LEU A 286 -1.58 12.67 -4.11
CA LEU A 286 -0.28 12.57 -3.45
C LEU A 286 -0.31 13.18 -2.04
N ALA A 287 -1.03 14.28 -1.83
CA ALA A 287 -1.18 14.89 -0.52
C ALA A 287 -1.88 13.95 0.47
N PHE A 288 -2.99 13.32 0.05
CA PHE A 288 -3.63 12.28 0.87
C PHE A 288 -2.74 11.06 1.09
N ALA A 289 -1.95 10.66 0.09
CA ALA A 289 -0.97 9.59 0.26
C ALA A 289 0.04 9.92 1.36
N VAL A 290 0.58 11.15 1.37
CA VAL A 290 1.51 11.64 2.40
C VAL A 290 0.86 11.64 3.77
N LEU A 291 -0.39 12.13 3.88
CA LEU A 291 -1.11 12.14 5.16
C LEU A 291 -1.35 10.73 5.73
N LEU A 292 -1.43 9.70 4.88
CA LEU A 292 -1.61 8.31 5.30
C LEU A 292 -0.28 7.63 5.68
N LYS A 293 0.81 7.91 4.96
CA LYS A 293 2.10 7.26 5.25
C LYS A 293 3.27 8.12 4.77
N GLN A 294 4.29 8.26 5.62
CA GLN A 294 5.48 9.09 5.37
C GLN A 294 6.21 8.72 4.07
N PHE A 295 6.23 7.45 3.67
CA PHE A 295 6.96 7.00 2.48
C PHE A 295 6.48 7.63 1.17
N ALA A 296 5.24 8.10 1.11
CA ALA A 296 4.73 8.82 -0.05
C ALA A 296 5.44 10.18 -0.31
N VAL A 297 6.04 10.78 0.73
CA VAL A 297 6.82 12.03 0.63
C VAL A 297 7.93 11.89 -0.41
N PHE A 298 8.55 10.72 -0.52
CA PHE A 298 9.67 10.49 -1.43
C PHE A 298 9.24 10.47 -2.92
N ALA A 299 7.96 10.38 -3.23
CA ALA A 299 7.45 10.57 -4.59
C ALA A 299 7.31 12.07 -4.97
N VAL A 300 7.18 12.95 -3.96
CA VAL A 300 6.92 14.38 -4.17
C VAL A 300 7.98 15.05 -5.08
N PRO A 301 9.30 14.95 -4.83
CA PRO A 301 10.28 15.66 -5.65
C PRO A 301 10.28 15.18 -7.12
N PHE A 302 10.04 13.90 -7.36
CA PHE A 302 9.99 13.34 -8.72
C PHE A 302 8.77 13.81 -9.51
N LEU A 303 7.59 13.81 -8.87
CA LEU A 303 6.35 14.28 -9.49
C LEU A 303 6.32 15.80 -9.62
N ALA A 304 6.78 16.54 -8.61
CA ALA A 304 6.90 17.99 -8.65
C ALA A 304 7.81 18.44 -9.81
N LEU A 305 9.01 17.84 -9.90
CA LEU A 305 9.95 18.12 -11.00
C LEU A 305 9.31 17.88 -12.37
N TRP A 306 8.55 16.79 -12.53
CA TRP A 306 7.85 16.49 -13.77
C TRP A 306 6.76 17.51 -14.10
N ILE A 307 5.92 17.87 -13.12
CA ILE A 307 4.83 18.84 -13.26
C ILE A 307 5.41 20.21 -13.63
N TRP A 308 6.45 20.70 -12.93
CA TRP A 308 7.10 21.98 -13.21
C TRP A 308 7.72 22.06 -14.60
N ARG A 309 8.11 20.93 -15.19
CA ARG A 309 8.68 20.89 -16.55
C ARG A 309 7.63 20.75 -17.66
N ARG A 310 6.44 20.27 -17.35
CA ARG A 310 5.42 19.87 -18.33
C ARG A 310 4.13 20.66 -18.27
N ALA A 311 3.81 21.23 -17.12
CA ALA A 311 2.69 22.16 -16.95
C ALA A 311 3.12 23.59 -17.26
N ASP A 312 2.16 24.47 -17.54
CA ASP A 312 2.43 25.89 -17.47
C ASP A 312 2.63 26.33 -15.99
N ARG A 313 3.26 27.50 -15.82
CA ARG A 313 3.61 28.00 -14.49
C ARG A 313 2.39 28.15 -13.56
N ARG A 314 1.25 28.58 -14.09
CA ARG A 314 0.02 28.76 -13.29
C ARG A 314 -0.53 27.43 -12.82
N GLU A 315 -0.54 26.42 -13.69
CA GLU A 315 -1.00 25.07 -13.34
C GLU A 315 -0.05 24.38 -12.34
N ALA A 316 1.26 24.54 -12.52
CA ALA A 316 2.24 24.02 -11.58
C ALA A 316 2.08 24.65 -10.18
N LEU A 317 1.91 25.98 -10.11
CA LEU A 317 1.64 26.69 -8.84
C LEU A 317 0.33 26.24 -8.20
N ARG A 318 -0.75 26.06 -8.97
CA ARG A 318 -2.04 25.58 -8.46
C ARG A 318 -1.93 24.16 -7.92
N ALA A 319 -1.22 23.27 -8.63
CA ALA A 319 -0.97 21.91 -8.15
C ALA A 319 -0.16 21.91 -6.84
N THR A 320 0.90 22.73 -6.76
CA THR A 320 1.71 22.88 -5.54
C THR A 320 0.88 23.45 -4.38
N ALA A 321 0.08 24.48 -4.63
CA ALA A 321 -0.78 25.08 -3.60
C ALA A 321 -1.84 24.09 -3.09
N LEU A 322 -2.45 23.29 -3.98
CA LEU A 322 -3.39 22.24 -3.59
C LEU A 322 -2.71 21.16 -2.75
N PHE A 323 -1.52 20.69 -3.16
CA PHE A 323 -0.75 19.74 -2.38
C PHE A 323 -0.45 20.29 -0.98
N ALA A 324 0.14 21.48 -0.92
CA ALA A 324 0.50 22.11 0.34
C ALA A 324 -0.73 22.39 1.23
N GLY A 325 -1.83 22.87 0.63
CA GLY A 325 -3.08 23.15 1.34
C GLY A 325 -3.70 21.88 1.95
N VAL A 326 -3.76 20.78 1.21
CA VAL A 326 -4.30 19.51 1.73
C VAL A 326 -3.41 18.93 2.83
N VAL A 327 -2.08 18.94 2.64
CA VAL A 327 -1.13 18.47 3.67
C VAL A 327 -1.23 19.34 4.91
N ALA A 328 -1.25 20.67 4.75
CA ALA A 328 -1.39 21.60 5.87
C ALA A 328 -2.71 21.39 6.61
N ALA A 329 -3.83 21.29 5.90
CA ALA A 329 -5.14 21.05 6.50
C ALA A 329 -5.19 19.73 7.30
N GLY A 330 -4.50 18.71 6.87
CA GLY A 330 -4.42 17.43 7.57
C GLY A 330 -3.45 17.41 8.75
N MET A 331 -2.35 18.16 8.69
CA MET A 331 -1.29 18.14 9.72
C MET A 331 -1.42 19.24 10.76
N LEU A 332 -1.77 20.47 10.34
CA LEU A 332 -1.81 21.64 11.23
C LEU A 332 -2.66 21.45 12.48
N PRO A 333 -3.86 20.84 12.44
CA PRO A 333 -4.64 20.63 13.66
C PRO A 333 -3.83 19.87 14.74
N PHE A 334 -3.08 18.86 14.37
CA PHE A 334 -2.29 18.05 15.31
C PHE A 334 -1.02 18.76 15.75
N VAL A 335 -0.37 19.51 14.87
CA VAL A 335 0.80 20.32 15.19
C VAL A 335 0.40 21.45 16.16
N VAL A 336 -0.76 22.07 15.97
CA VAL A 336 -1.29 23.11 16.89
C VAL A 336 -1.72 22.48 18.21
N TRP A 337 -2.23 21.25 18.20
CA TRP A 337 -2.63 20.54 19.40
C TRP A 337 -1.44 20.25 20.31
N ASP A 338 -0.37 19.61 19.77
CA ASP A 338 0.91 19.40 20.45
C ASP A 338 2.02 19.15 19.41
N ALA A 339 2.79 20.20 19.10
CA ALA A 339 3.89 20.11 18.12
C ALA A 339 5.03 19.20 18.60
N GLY A 340 5.31 19.17 19.91
CA GLY A 340 6.36 18.36 20.49
C GLY A 340 6.06 16.87 20.38
N ALA A 341 4.87 16.46 20.82
CA ALA A 341 4.40 15.09 20.70
C ALA A 341 4.28 14.65 19.24
N PHE A 342 3.70 15.49 18.38
CA PHE A 342 3.60 15.18 16.94
C PHE A 342 4.97 14.92 16.31
N TRP A 343 5.98 15.76 16.61
CA TRP A 343 7.33 15.58 16.08
C TRP A 343 8.01 14.33 16.65
N ALA A 344 7.91 14.13 17.97
CA ALA A 344 8.52 12.97 18.65
C ALA A 344 7.99 11.65 18.08
N ASP A 345 6.67 11.56 17.85
CA ASP A 345 6.02 10.34 17.37
C ASP A 345 6.27 10.08 15.88
N THR A 346 6.19 11.11 15.04
CA THR A 346 6.20 10.91 13.57
C THR A 346 7.60 10.92 12.96
N VAL A 347 8.52 11.71 13.49
CA VAL A 347 9.88 11.91 12.97
C VAL A 347 10.94 11.32 13.91
N GLY A 348 10.90 11.71 15.19
CA GLY A 348 11.89 11.31 16.17
C GLY A 348 11.91 9.79 16.41
N TYR A 349 10.75 9.21 16.59
CA TYR A 349 10.60 7.78 16.89
C TYR A 349 11.20 6.88 15.80
N GLY A 350 10.81 7.08 14.55
CA GLY A 350 11.29 6.25 13.42
C GLY A 350 12.77 6.42 13.10
N GLY A 351 13.34 7.59 13.42
CA GLY A 351 14.72 7.93 13.08
C GLY A 351 15.76 7.46 14.09
N SER A 352 15.44 7.45 15.37
CA SER A 352 16.48 7.31 16.41
C SER A 352 16.16 6.33 17.55
N THR A 353 14.89 6.11 17.87
CA THR A 353 14.51 5.41 19.11
C THR A 353 14.07 3.96 18.92
N TYR A 354 13.64 3.58 17.70
CA TYR A 354 13.23 2.21 17.45
C TYR A 354 14.43 1.26 17.34
N ARG A 355 14.29 0.04 17.87
CA ARG A 355 15.33 -1.00 17.76
C ARG A 355 15.56 -1.42 16.31
N ILE A 356 16.73 -1.98 16.03
CA ILE A 356 17.05 -2.58 14.73
C ILE A 356 16.17 -3.82 14.54
N VAL A 357 15.39 -3.83 13.45
CA VAL A 357 14.48 -4.92 13.10
C VAL A 357 14.58 -5.24 11.61
N GLY A 358 14.55 -6.53 11.30
CA GLY A 358 14.54 -7.01 9.92
C GLY A 358 15.92 -7.18 9.33
N TYR A 359 16.00 -7.14 7.99
CA TYR A 359 17.15 -7.59 7.22
C TYR A 359 17.70 -6.52 6.25
N GLY A 360 17.54 -5.23 6.59
CA GLY A 360 18.23 -4.12 5.91
C GLY A 360 19.71 -4.04 6.28
N LEU A 361 20.37 -2.94 5.89
CA LEU A 361 21.79 -2.71 6.19
C LEU A 361 22.08 -2.81 7.69
N SER A 362 21.22 -2.23 8.52
CA SER A 362 21.37 -2.29 9.98
C SER A 362 21.29 -3.72 10.53
N GLY A 363 20.40 -4.55 10.00
CA GLY A 363 20.30 -5.96 10.34
C GLY A 363 21.54 -6.74 9.89
N LEU A 364 22.04 -6.49 8.66
CA LEU A 364 23.25 -7.10 8.15
C LEU A 364 24.48 -6.76 9.03
N LEU A 365 24.63 -5.49 9.40
CA LEU A 365 25.73 -5.06 10.26
C LEU A 365 25.65 -5.65 11.67
N LEU A 366 24.44 -5.85 12.19
CA LEU A 366 24.22 -6.52 13.47
C LEU A 366 24.60 -7.99 13.42
N GLU A 367 24.13 -8.72 12.42
CA GLU A 367 24.42 -10.16 12.25
C GLU A 367 25.89 -10.43 11.92
N SER A 368 26.59 -9.47 11.30
CA SER A 368 28.03 -9.55 11.05
C SER A 368 28.92 -9.17 12.26
N GLY A 369 28.31 -8.77 13.39
CA GLY A 369 29.06 -8.35 14.58
C GLY A 369 29.68 -6.95 14.50
N LEU A 370 29.33 -6.15 13.48
CA LEU A 370 29.76 -4.75 13.36
C LEU A 370 28.94 -3.78 14.22
N LEU A 371 27.80 -4.24 14.74
CA LEU A 371 26.99 -3.53 15.73
C LEU A 371 26.82 -4.45 16.96
N ASP A 372 27.01 -3.89 18.15
CA ASP A 372 27.01 -4.65 19.41
C ASP A 372 25.59 -5.03 19.86
N SER A 373 24.59 -4.25 19.52
CA SER A 373 23.22 -4.49 19.98
C SER A 373 22.15 -3.89 19.08
N ARG A 374 20.92 -4.42 19.20
CA ARG A 374 19.74 -3.93 18.45
C ARG A 374 19.30 -2.52 18.84
N THR A 375 19.63 -2.09 20.05
CA THR A 375 19.28 -0.78 20.61
C THR A 375 20.44 0.21 20.59
N GLY A 376 21.63 -0.26 20.21
CA GLY A 376 22.87 0.54 20.14
C GLY A 376 22.82 1.66 19.11
N PRO A 377 23.83 2.54 19.08
CA PRO A 377 23.94 3.63 18.13
C PRO A 377 24.02 3.09 16.69
N TYR A 378 23.34 3.75 15.78
CA TYR A 378 23.36 3.44 14.35
C TYR A 378 23.46 4.73 13.56
N PRO A 379 24.40 4.88 12.63
CA PRO A 379 24.69 6.15 11.97
C PRO A 379 23.67 6.49 10.85
N PHE A 380 22.36 6.35 11.12
CA PHE A 380 21.31 6.54 10.13
C PHE A 380 21.37 7.91 9.44
N VAL A 381 21.54 8.99 10.21
CA VAL A 381 21.60 10.35 9.68
C VAL A 381 22.80 10.52 8.73
N ALA A 382 23.96 9.97 9.09
CA ALA A 382 25.15 10.01 8.23
C ALA A 382 24.93 9.20 6.93
N LEU A 383 24.33 8.01 7.01
CA LEU A 383 24.00 7.20 5.84
C LEU A 383 22.99 7.91 4.91
N VAL A 384 22.00 8.58 5.48
CA VAL A 384 21.05 9.41 4.72
C VAL A 384 21.79 10.56 4.03
N ALA A 385 22.63 11.28 4.74
CA ALA A 385 23.35 12.43 4.18
C ALA A 385 24.39 12.05 3.13
N LEU A 386 25.12 10.94 3.33
CA LEU A 386 26.26 10.57 2.49
C LEU A 386 25.89 9.62 1.35
N ILE A 387 24.82 8.84 1.47
CA ILE A 387 24.42 7.84 0.47
C ILE A 387 23.06 8.19 -0.14
N TRP A 388 22.02 8.25 0.68
CA TRP A 388 20.67 8.42 0.15
C TRP A 388 20.43 9.77 -0.52
N LEU A 389 20.85 10.86 0.10
CA LEU A 389 20.64 12.20 -0.43
C LEU A 389 21.38 12.44 -1.74
N PRO A 390 22.70 12.13 -1.89
CA PRO A 390 23.40 12.26 -3.16
C PRO A 390 22.81 11.36 -4.25
N ALA A 391 22.45 10.11 -3.93
CA ALA A 391 21.82 9.20 -4.87
C ALA A 391 20.46 9.74 -5.35
N THR A 392 19.64 10.26 -4.44
CA THR A 392 18.33 10.85 -4.78
C THR A 392 18.48 12.11 -5.63
N LEU A 393 19.42 12.98 -5.30
CA LEU A 393 19.72 14.17 -6.10
C LEU A 393 20.21 13.80 -7.51
N TRP A 394 21.05 12.78 -7.63
CA TRP A 394 21.48 12.25 -8.93
C TRP A 394 20.32 11.68 -9.74
N LEU A 395 19.42 10.90 -9.12
CA LEU A 395 18.22 10.39 -9.75
C LEU A 395 17.32 11.54 -10.24
N LEU A 396 17.11 12.59 -9.43
CA LEU A 396 16.36 13.78 -9.83
C LEU A 396 17.02 14.50 -11.01
N TRP A 397 18.36 14.62 -10.99
CA TRP A 397 19.10 15.21 -12.10
C TRP A 397 18.94 14.42 -13.41
N THR A 398 18.95 13.06 -13.35
CA THR A 398 18.68 12.23 -14.51
C THR A 398 17.23 12.38 -15.00
N CYS A 399 16.26 12.44 -14.08
CA CYS A 399 14.85 12.69 -14.38
C CYS A 399 14.63 14.08 -15.01
N ARG A 400 15.40 15.10 -14.60
CA ARG A 400 15.36 16.44 -15.19
C ARG A 400 15.69 16.45 -16.67
N ARG A 401 16.56 15.55 -17.13
CA ARG A 401 16.97 15.45 -18.55
C ARG A 401 16.06 14.53 -19.37
N ALA A 402 15.21 13.77 -18.73
CA ALA A 402 14.38 12.76 -19.39
C ALA A 402 13.05 13.30 -19.89
N ASP A 403 12.60 12.76 -21.01
CA ASP A 403 11.28 13.06 -21.57
C ASP A 403 10.23 11.96 -21.28
N ALA A 404 10.56 10.98 -20.42
CA ALA A 404 9.73 9.85 -20.10
C ALA A 404 9.38 9.80 -18.60
N LEU A 405 8.09 9.81 -18.27
CA LEU A 405 7.58 9.82 -16.89
C LEU A 405 7.97 8.55 -16.11
N TRP A 406 8.14 7.40 -16.79
CA TRP A 406 8.56 6.17 -16.14
C TRP A 406 9.89 6.32 -15.37
N ARG A 407 10.79 7.22 -15.80
CA ARG A 407 12.05 7.50 -15.08
C ARG A 407 11.79 8.18 -13.72
N SER A 408 10.77 9.01 -13.62
CA SER A 408 10.37 9.59 -12.33
C SER A 408 9.84 8.50 -11.37
N ALA A 409 9.06 7.53 -11.89
CA ALA A 409 8.61 6.40 -11.09
C ALA A 409 9.77 5.49 -10.69
N ALA A 410 10.72 5.19 -11.60
CA ALA A 410 11.92 4.42 -11.29
C ALA A 410 12.83 5.16 -10.28
N GLY A 411 13.00 6.47 -10.42
CA GLY A 411 13.75 7.29 -9.48
C GLY A 411 13.15 7.25 -8.07
N PHE A 412 11.84 7.41 -7.96
CA PHE A 412 11.12 7.22 -6.70
C PHE A 412 11.35 5.82 -6.11
N THR A 413 11.20 4.77 -6.95
CA THR A 413 11.42 3.37 -6.54
C THR A 413 12.78 3.15 -5.92
N ILE A 414 13.84 3.59 -6.61
CA ILE A 414 15.22 3.42 -6.15
C ILE A 414 15.46 4.25 -4.87
N SER A 415 14.96 5.49 -4.84
CA SER A 415 15.13 6.37 -3.67
C SER A 415 14.45 5.81 -2.42
N VAL A 416 13.20 5.34 -2.53
CA VAL A 416 12.48 4.76 -1.37
C VAL A 416 13.09 3.45 -0.93
N PHE A 417 13.50 2.58 -1.87
CA PHE A 417 14.16 1.33 -1.53
C PHE A 417 15.47 1.58 -0.78
N LEU A 418 16.31 2.49 -1.29
CA LEU A 418 17.59 2.81 -0.67
C LEU A 418 17.41 3.38 0.74
N LEU A 419 16.44 4.27 0.94
CA LEU A 419 16.16 4.80 2.27
C LEU A 419 15.72 3.72 3.26
N ILE A 420 14.79 2.85 2.86
CA ILE A 420 14.30 1.75 3.70
C ILE A 420 15.45 0.79 4.02
N PHE A 421 16.30 0.47 3.03
CA PHE A 421 17.44 -0.42 3.19
C PHE A 421 18.48 0.14 4.18
N LEU A 422 18.72 1.45 4.16
CA LEU A 422 19.63 2.14 5.07
C LEU A 422 19.01 2.36 6.47
N GLY A 423 17.72 2.17 6.65
CA GLY A 423 17.00 2.41 7.89
C GLY A 423 17.35 1.42 9.01
N ARG A 424 16.94 1.77 10.24
CA ARG A 424 17.01 0.85 11.40
C ARG A 424 16.01 -0.29 11.29
N VAL A 425 14.90 -0.05 10.60
CA VAL A 425 13.78 -0.97 10.48
C VAL A 425 13.57 -1.34 9.01
N PHE A 426 13.69 -2.61 8.71
CA PHE A 426 13.41 -3.16 7.39
C PHE A 426 12.47 -4.35 7.50
N HIS A 427 11.19 -4.10 7.54
CA HIS A 427 10.19 -5.16 7.45
C HIS A 427 9.97 -5.60 6.00
N GLY A 428 9.70 -6.91 5.82
CA GLY A 428 9.37 -7.44 4.49
C GLY A 428 8.17 -6.74 3.83
N SER A 429 7.22 -6.26 4.63
CA SER A 429 6.08 -5.48 4.14
C SER A 429 6.48 -4.17 3.44
N TYR A 430 7.62 -3.57 3.79
CA TYR A 430 8.08 -2.34 3.15
C TYR A 430 8.46 -2.52 1.68
N LEU A 431 8.75 -3.75 1.25
CA LEU A 431 9.03 -4.08 -0.15
C LEU A 431 7.83 -3.83 -1.08
N VAL A 432 6.62 -3.62 -0.55
CA VAL A 432 5.46 -3.21 -1.36
C VAL A 432 5.70 -1.85 -2.03
N TRP A 433 6.50 -0.96 -1.42
CA TRP A 433 6.80 0.37 -1.96
C TRP A 433 7.65 0.33 -3.23
N PRO A 434 8.86 -0.28 -3.22
CA PRO A 434 9.64 -0.43 -4.45
C PRO A 434 8.93 -1.30 -5.48
N LEU A 435 8.19 -2.34 -5.09
CA LEU A 435 7.42 -3.17 -6.02
C LEU A 435 6.36 -2.35 -6.74
N ALA A 436 5.56 -1.55 -6.03
CA ALA A 436 4.56 -0.69 -6.63
C ALA A 436 5.18 0.39 -7.53
N GLY A 437 6.33 0.93 -7.13
CA GLY A 437 7.09 1.85 -7.96
C GLY A 437 7.58 1.22 -9.26
N LEU A 438 8.07 -0.04 -9.21
CA LEU A 438 8.45 -0.80 -10.41
C LEU A 438 7.25 -1.06 -11.33
N VAL A 439 6.12 -1.52 -10.78
CA VAL A 439 4.88 -1.73 -11.55
C VAL A 439 4.45 -0.41 -12.20
N THR A 440 4.52 0.70 -11.47
CA THR A 440 4.21 2.04 -11.98
C THR A 440 5.13 2.43 -13.13
N ALA A 441 6.43 2.20 -12.99
CA ALA A 441 7.41 2.49 -14.04
C ALA A 441 7.15 1.65 -15.30
N VAL A 442 6.84 0.36 -15.15
CA VAL A 442 6.48 -0.52 -16.28
C VAL A 442 5.21 -0.05 -16.96
N LEU A 443 4.14 0.26 -16.20
CA LEU A 443 2.89 0.77 -16.77
C LEU A 443 3.07 2.07 -17.55
N LEU A 444 4.03 2.91 -17.14
CA LEU A 444 4.38 4.15 -17.82
C LEU A 444 5.32 3.96 -19.01
N ALA A 445 6.09 2.85 -19.06
CA ALA A 445 7.06 2.56 -20.11
C ALA A 445 6.49 1.76 -21.28
N VAL A 446 5.32 1.11 -21.12
CA VAL A 446 4.71 0.27 -22.16
C VAL A 446 4.49 1.06 -23.47
N PRO A 447 4.93 0.55 -24.64
CA PRO A 447 4.77 1.21 -25.94
C PRO A 447 3.28 1.44 -26.30
N GLY A 448 2.99 2.53 -26.96
CA GLY A 448 1.63 3.00 -27.31
C GLY A 448 1.23 4.29 -26.59
N GLN A 449 2.11 4.82 -25.77
CA GLN A 449 2.04 6.21 -25.33
C GLN A 449 2.70 7.05 -26.44
N GLU A 450 1.91 7.77 -27.22
CA GLU A 450 2.47 8.85 -28.05
C GLU A 450 3.31 9.76 -27.15
N PRO A 451 4.55 10.13 -27.56
CA PRO A 451 5.32 11.13 -26.85
C PRO A 451 4.39 12.35 -26.70
N LEU A 452 4.13 12.76 -25.45
CA LEU A 452 3.32 13.95 -25.17
C LEU A 452 3.90 15.09 -26.01
N ALA A 453 3.19 15.47 -27.06
CA ALA A 453 3.65 16.47 -28.04
C ALA A 453 4.15 17.68 -27.26
N ARG A 454 5.40 18.06 -27.51
CA ARG A 454 5.97 19.28 -26.94
C ARG A 454 5.08 20.43 -27.41
N HIS A 455 4.30 21.02 -26.51
CA HIS A 455 3.74 22.33 -26.76
C HIS A 455 4.94 23.28 -26.83
N ARG A 456 5.46 23.45 -28.09
CA ARG A 456 6.28 24.62 -28.37
C ARG A 456 5.32 25.81 -28.20
N SER A 457 5.44 26.51 -27.07
CA SER A 457 4.89 27.86 -27.00
C SER A 457 5.51 28.64 -28.18
N PRO A 458 4.73 29.28 -29.02
CA PRO A 458 5.29 30.24 -29.94
C PRO A 458 6.01 31.31 -29.12
N ARG A 459 7.26 31.58 -29.46
CA ARG A 459 8.07 32.64 -28.88
C ARG A 459 7.43 33.99 -29.17
#